data_e17f5c0140f0870a0b57de0242abfd96
#
_entry.id   e17f5c0140f0870a0b57de0242abfd96
#
_cell.length_a   1.000
_cell.length_b   1.000
_cell.length_c   1.000
_cell.angle_alpha   90.00
_cell.angle_beta   90.00
_cell.angle_gamma   90.00
#
_symmetry.space_group_name_H-M   'P 1'
#
loop_
_entity.id
_entity.type
_entity.pdbx_description
1 polymer ?
#
loop_
_entity_poly.entity_id
_entity_poly.type
_entity_poly.pdbx_seq_one_letter_code
_entity_poly.pdbx_strand_id
1 'polypeptide(L)'
;SLVGSEMCIRDRAITDLDQQAGDELLIMSNKQVSLLTDIANVLGKSDEKMTVTRLIGYLGTQPDIQAKLTAARDSLIEAAAQMKEINDLNSQLLAQAIELTEFDITLFKSMKQAPETANYDRNAYNTGDILGSSGFDAKQ
;
A
#
# COMPACT_ATOMS: atom_id res chain seq x y z
N SER A 1 -1.07 -11.75 23.30
CA SER A 1 -2.32 -11.07 22.95
C SER A 1 -3.01 -11.75 21.77
N LEU A 2 -4.23 -12.23 21.98
CA LEU A 2 -5.05 -12.92 20.98
C LEU A 2 -5.34 -12.04 19.75
N VAL A 3 -5.50 -10.74 19.94
CA VAL A 3 -5.81 -9.77 18.85
C VAL A 3 -4.66 -9.67 17.83
N GLY A 4 -3.40 -9.70 18.27
CA GLY A 4 -2.25 -9.66 17.37
C GLY A 4 -2.10 -10.93 16.54
N SER A 5 -2.41 -12.10 17.10
CA SER A 5 -2.34 -13.38 16.37
C SER A 5 -3.45 -13.51 15.33
N GLU A 6 -4.66 -13.04 15.63
CA GLU A 6 -5.79 -13.06 14.68
C GLU A 6 -5.55 -12.10 13.50
N MET A 7 -4.99 -10.91 13.73
CA MET A 7 -4.56 -10.01 12.67
C MET A 7 -3.49 -10.65 11.77
N CYS A 8 -2.46 -11.27 12.34
CA CYS A 8 -1.43 -11.97 11.57
C CYS A 8 -1.97 -13.12 10.73
N ILE A 9 -2.95 -13.89 11.25
CA ILE A 9 -3.60 -14.98 10.52
C ILE A 9 -4.42 -14.42 9.35
N ARG A 10 -5.16 -13.34 9.57
CA ARG A 10 -5.96 -12.68 8.53
C ARG A 10 -5.10 -12.06 7.44
N ASP A 11 -4.02 -11.37 7.81
CA ASP A 11 -3.08 -10.78 6.86
C ASP A 11 -2.40 -11.86 6.01
N ARG A 12 -2.03 -12.99 6.61
CA ARG A 12 -1.45 -14.11 5.89
C ARG A 12 -2.44 -14.74 4.92
N ALA A 13 -3.70 -14.91 5.31
CA ALA A 13 -4.74 -15.44 4.44
C ALA A 13 -5.00 -14.52 3.23
N ILE A 14 -5.01 -13.20 3.41
CA ILE A 14 -5.14 -12.23 2.32
C ILE A 14 -3.93 -12.30 1.38
N THR A 15 -2.72 -12.37 1.91
CA THR A 15 -1.50 -12.49 1.11
C THR A 15 -1.48 -13.77 0.29
N ASP A 16 -1.92 -14.90 0.86
CA ASP A 16 -2.01 -16.19 0.16
C ASP A 16 -3.03 -16.12 -0.99
N LEU A 17 -4.18 -15.47 -0.78
CA LEU A 17 -5.18 -15.24 -1.84
C LEU A 17 -4.65 -14.34 -2.95
N ASP A 18 -3.95 -13.27 -2.63
CA ASP A 18 -3.31 -12.38 -3.61
C ASP A 18 -2.27 -13.13 -4.43
N GLN A 19 -1.45 -13.95 -3.79
CA GLN A 19 -0.44 -14.77 -4.47
C GLN A 19 -1.11 -15.78 -5.42
N GLN A 20 -2.15 -16.45 -4.97
CA GLN A 20 -2.89 -17.40 -5.79
C GLN A 20 -3.53 -16.71 -7.00
N ALA A 21 -4.17 -15.56 -6.81
CA ALA A 21 -4.77 -14.78 -7.89
C ALA A 21 -3.72 -14.31 -8.91
N GLY A 22 -2.54 -13.88 -8.45
CA GLY A 22 -1.41 -13.50 -9.29
C GLY A 22 -0.87 -14.66 -10.12
N ASP A 23 -0.75 -15.83 -9.53
CA ASP A 23 -0.30 -17.05 -10.21
C ASP A 23 -1.30 -17.48 -11.29
N GLU A 24 -2.59 -17.48 -10.99
CA GLU A 24 -3.65 -17.78 -11.96
C GLU A 24 -3.67 -16.77 -13.12
N LEU A 25 -3.50 -15.49 -12.83
CA LEU A 25 -3.43 -14.43 -13.84
C LEU A 25 -2.22 -14.63 -14.76
N LEU A 26 -1.05 -15.00 -14.21
CA LEU A 26 0.14 -15.28 -14.99
C LEU A 26 -0.05 -16.48 -15.93
N ILE A 27 -0.67 -17.56 -15.46
CA ILE A 27 -0.98 -18.74 -16.25
C ILE A 27 -1.92 -18.38 -17.39
N MET A 28 -2.98 -17.62 -17.13
CA MET A 28 -3.93 -17.19 -18.14
C MET A 28 -3.30 -16.22 -19.15
N SER A 29 -2.45 -15.31 -18.72
CA SER A 29 -1.73 -14.39 -19.58
C SER A 29 -0.80 -15.13 -20.54
N ASN A 30 -0.04 -16.10 -20.05
CA ASN A 30 0.83 -16.94 -20.88
C ASN A 30 0.05 -17.75 -21.89
N LYS A 31 -1.09 -18.31 -21.48
CA LYS A 31 -2.00 -19.04 -22.38
C LYS A 31 -2.57 -18.13 -23.46
N GLN A 32 -2.96 -16.91 -23.12
CA GLN A 32 -3.45 -15.91 -24.08
C GLN A 32 -2.38 -15.58 -25.13
N VAL A 33 -1.14 -15.33 -24.70
CA VAL A 33 -0.03 -15.04 -25.61
C VAL A 33 0.23 -16.20 -26.55
N SER A 34 0.25 -17.43 -26.03
CA SER A 34 0.43 -18.64 -26.85
C SER A 34 -0.66 -18.79 -27.89
N LEU A 35 -1.93 -18.65 -27.49
CA LEU A 35 -3.07 -18.75 -28.42
C LEU A 35 -3.06 -17.65 -29.50
N LEU A 36 -2.72 -16.42 -29.14
CA LEU A 36 -2.61 -15.34 -30.11
C LEU A 36 -1.49 -15.56 -31.12
N THR A 37 -0.38 -16.14 -30.66
CA THR A 37 0.74 -16.55 -31.53
C THR A 37 0.31 -17.64 -32.51
N ASP A 38 -0.36 -18.69 -32.02
CA ASP A 38 -0.87 -19.77 -32.86
C ASP A 38 -1.87 -19.26 -33.90
N ILE A 39 -2.79 -18.37 -33.51
CA ILE A 39 -3.73 -17.75 -34.42
C ILE A 39 -3.01 -16.89 -35.47
N ALA A 40 -1.99 -16.13 -35.07
CA ALA A 40 -1.19 -15.34 -36.02
C ALA A 40 -0.50 -16.22 -37.05
N ASN A 41 0.04 -17.37 -36.62
CA ASN A 41 0.64 -18.35 -37.53
C ASN A 41 -0.38 -18.92 -38.53
N VAL A 42 -1.56 -19.30 -38.05
CA VAL A 42 -2.65 -19.80 -38.92
C VAL A 42 -3.10 -18.77 -39.91
N LEU A 43 -3.16 -17.49 -39.51
CA LEU A 43 -3.55 -16.38 -40.40
C LEU A 43 -2.42 -15.91 -41.34
N GLY A 44 -1.24 -16.51 -41.27
CA GLY A 44 -0.07 -16.09 -42.04
C GLY A 44 0.48 -14.71 -41.68
N LYS A 45 0.28 -14.28 -40.43
CA LYS A 45 0.65 -12.96 -39.89
C LYS A 45 1.62 -13.07 -38.74
N SER A 46 2.51 -14.05 -38.79
CA SER A 46 3.52 -14.31 -37.76
C SER A 46 4.51 -13.15 -37.57
N ASP A 47 4.67 -12.28 -38.56
CA ASP A 47 5.58 -11.13 -38.47
C ASP A 47 4.98 -9.96 -37.68
N GLU A 48 3.67 -10.00 -37.39
CA GLU A 48 2.98 -8.95 -36.65
C GLU A 48 2.62 -9.44 -35.24
N LYS A 49 2.86 -8.56 -34.23
CA LYS A 49 2.38 -8.84 -32.89
C LYS A 49 0.84 -8.86 -32.88
N MET A 50 0.26 -10.06 -32.78
CA MET A 50 -1.17 -10.24 -32.69
C MET A 50 -1.68 -9.79 -31.32
N THR A 51 -2.69 -8.94 -31.31
CA THR A 51 -3.41 -8.51 -30.11
C THR A 51 -4.88 -8.92 -30.21
N VAL A 52 -5.57 -8.99 -29.06
CA VAL A 52 -7.01 -9.29 -29.03
C VAL A 52 -7.80 -8.28 -29.88
N THR A 53 -7.44 -7.02 -29.82
CA THR A 53 -8.11 -5.97 -30.63
C THR A 53 -7.92 -6.17 -32.12
N ARG A 54 -6.72 -6.56 -32.56
CA ARG A 54 -6.47 -6.91 -33.98
C ARG A 54 -7.23 -8.15 -34.39
N LEU A 55 -7.24 -9.18 -33.53
CA LEU A 55 -8.00 -10.40 -33.81
C LEU A 55 -9.50 -10.10 -34.00
N ILE A 56 -10.09 -9.25 -33.17
CA ILE A 56 -11.48 -8.79 -33.32
C ILE A 56 -11.70 -8.18 -34.69
N GLY A 57 -10.75 -7.40 -35.18
CA GLY A 57 -10.84 -6.83 -36.56
C GLY A 57 -10.84 -7.86 -37.66
N TYR A 58 -10.19 -9.01 -37.49
CA TYR A 58 -10.18 -10.11 -38.47
C TYR A 58 -11.43 -10.99 -38.43
N LEU A 59 -12.23 -10.92 -37.35
CA LEU A 59 -13.44 -11.73 -37.15
C LEU A 59 -14.71 -11.14 -37.81
N GLY A 60 -14.56 -10.22 -38.72
CA GLY A 60 -15.70 -9.58 -39.39
C GLY A 60 -16.66 -10.55 -40.11
N THR A 61 -16.18 -11.73 -40.47
CA THR A 61 -17.00 -12.81 -41.08
C THR A 61 -17.75 -13.66 -40.05
N GLN A 62 -17.45 -13.50 -38.76
CA GLN A 62 -18.04 -14.27 -37.65
C GLN A 62 -18.53 -13.32 -36.55
N PRO A 63 -19.67 -12.64 -36.75
CA PRO A 63 -20.15 -11.58 -35.88
C PRO A 63 -20.44 -12.06 -34.44
N ASP A 64 -20.87 -13.31 -34.26
CA ASP A 64 -21.16 -13.88 -32.93
C ASP A 64 -19.89 -14.04 -32.09
N ILE A 65 -18.82 -14.53 -32.72
CA ILE A 65 -17.53 -14.70 -32.04
C ILE A 65 -16.89 -13.33 -31.79
N GLN A 66 -16.97 -12.44 -32.76
CA GLN A 66 -16.50 -11.06 -32.64
C GLN A 66 -17.16 -10.35 -31.45
N ALA A 67 -18.49 -10.45 -31.33
CA ALA A 67 -19.22 -9.83 -30.21
C ALA A 67 -18.82 -10.40 -28.85
N LYS A 68 -18.68 -11.73 -28.75
CA LYS A 68 -18.24 -12.38 -27.50
C LYS A 68 -16.84 -11.97 -27.10
N LEU A 69 -15.91 -11.92 -28.04
CA LEU A 69 -14.52 -11.54 -27.80
C LEU A 69 -14.40 -10.06 -27.44
N THR A 70 -15.19 -9.20 -28.09
CA THR A 70 -15.27 -7.78 -27.74
C THR A 70 -15.78 -7.57 -26.34
N ALA A 71 -16.86 -8.23 -25.93
CA ALA A 71 -17.41 -8.16 -24.59
C ALA A 71 -16.42 -8.65 -23.53
N ALA A 72 -15.73 -9.74 -23.79
CA ALA A 72 -14.71 -10.28 -22.88
C ALA A 72 -13.51 -9.32 -22.73
N ARG A 73 -13.04 -8.73 -23.84
CA ARG A 73 -11.97 -7.72 -23.81
C ARG A 73 -12.38 -6.50 -23.00
N ASP A 74 -13.57 -5.97 -23.23
CA ASP A 74 -14.06 -4.77 -22.55
C ASP A 74 -14.23 -5.00 -21.06
N SER A 75 -14.78 -6.16 -20.67
CA SER A 75 -14.85 -6.58 -19.27
C SER A 75 -13.46 -6.69 -18.59
N LEU A 76 -12.47 -7.23 -19.33
CA LEU A 76 -11.10 -7.33 -18.82
C LEU A 76 -10.46 -5.96 -18.64
N ILE A 77 -10.67 -5.04 -19.57
CA ILE A 77 -10.16 -3.67 -19.48
C ILE A 77 -10.77 -2.95 -18.28
N GLU A 78 -12.06 -3.10 -18.06
CA GLU A 78 -12.76 -2.51 -16.91
C GLU A 78 -12.24 -3.09 -15.58
N ALA A 79 -12.12 -4.40 -15.47
CA ALA A 79 -11.57 -5.05 -14.30
C ALA A 79 -10.13 -4.61 -13.99
N ALA A 80 -9.30 -4.47 -15.04
CA ALA A 80 -7.92 -3.99 -14.89
C ALA A 80 -7.88 -2.52 -14.44
N ALA A 81 -8.77 -1.67 -14.92
CA ALA A 81 -8.88 -0.28 -14.48
C ALA A 81 -9.29 -0.17 -13.01
N GLN A 82 -10.28 -0.95 -12.57
CA GLN A 82 -10.70 -1.01 -11.18
C GLN A 82 -9.59 -1.52 -10.26
N MET A 83 -8.88 -2.57 -10.67
CA MET A 83 -7.73 -3.09 -9.92
C MET A 83 -6.64 -2.04 -9.77
N LYS A 84 -6.34 -1.29 -10.83
CA LYS A 84 -5.36 -0.21 -10.79
C LYS A 84 -5.77 0.88 -9.81
N GLU A 85 -7.03 1.31 -9.83
CA GLU A 85 -7.55 2.32 -8.89
C GLU A 85 -7.41 1.88 -7.44
N ILE A 86 -7.78 0.62 -7.14
CA ILE A 86 -7.64 0.05 -5.79
C ILE A 86 -6.17 -0.02 -5.37
N ASN A 87 -5.27 -0.44 -6.25
CA ASN A 87 -3.85 -0.51 -5.96
C ASN A 87 -3.23 0.88 -5.72
N ASP A 88 -3.64 1.88 -6.50
CA ASP A 88 -3.19 3.26 -6.31
C ASP A 88 -3.67 3.80 -4.94
N LEU A 89 -4.92 3.53 -4.57
CA LEU A 89 -5.45 3.87 -3.24
C LEU A 89 -4.71 3.16 -2.11
N ASN A 90 -4.47 1.86 -2.24
CA ASN A 90 -3.73 1.07 -1.26
C ASN A 90 -2.30 1.61 -1.08
N SER A 91 -1.64 1.99 -2.17
CA SER A 91 -0.31 2.60 -2.12
C SER A 91 -0.30 3.93 -1.37
N GLN A 92 -1.31 4.77 -1.57
CA GLN A 92 -1.46 6.04 -0.84
C GLN A 92 -1.71 5.80 0.65
N LEU A 93 -2.60 4.87 1.00
CA LEU A 93 -2.89 4.53 2.39
C LEU A 93 -1.65 3.96 3.10
N LEU A 94 -0.88 3.13 2.42
CA LEU A 94 0.36 2.58 2.96
C LEU A 94 1.40 3.67 3.20
N ALA A 95 1.57 4.60 2.26
CA ALA A 95 2.47 5.73 2.42
C ALA A 95 2.08 6.60 3.63
N GLN A 96 0.80 6.91 3.80
CA GLN A 96 0.29 7.65 4.97
C GLN A 96 0.53 6.89 6.29
N ALA A 97 0.33 5.58 6.30
CA ALA A 97 0.59 4.75 7.48
C ALA A 97 2.08 4.75 7.87
N ILE A 98 2.98 4.72 6.88
CA ILE A 98 4.41 4.81 7.11
C ILE A 98 4.78 6.18 7.70
N GLU A 99 4.29 7.28 7.12
CA GLU A 99 4.54 8.64 7.63
C GLU A 99 4.05 8.81 9.08
N LEU A 100 2.86 8.29 9.38
CA LEU A 100 2.31 8.32 10.74
C LEU A 100 3.20 7.54 11.71
N THR A 101 3.65 6.36 11.33
CA THR A 101 4.55 5.53 12.14
C THR A 101 5.90 6.22 12.38
N GLU A 102 6.47 6.85 11.38
CA GLU A 102 7.72 7.61 11.50
C GLU A 102 7.55 8.83 12.43
N PHE A 103 6.42 9.52 12.32
CA PHE A 103 6.06 10.61 13.23
C PHE A 103 5.96 10.12 14.68
N ASP A 104 5.25 9.02 14.92
CA ASP A 104 5.10 8.43 16.25
C ASP A 104 6.45 8.02 16.85
N ILE A 105 7.33 7.40 16.05
CA ILE A 105 8.68 7.04 16.48
C ILE A 105 9.50 8.30 16.85
N THR A 106 9.40 9.33 16.05
CA THR A 106 10.11 10.60 16.28
C THR A 106 9.61 11.28 17.54
N LEU A 107 8.29 11.33 17.72
CA LEU A 107 7.66 11.86 18.93
C LEU A 107 8.10 11.09 20.16
N PHE A 108 8.11 9.78 20.11
CA PHE A 108 8.52 8.93 21.23
C PHE A 108 10.00 9.12 21.60
N LYS A 109 10.87 9.28 20.59
CA LYS A 109 12.29 9.60 20.80
C LYS A 109 12.46 10.97 21.45
N SER A 110 11.73 11.99 21.00
CA SER A 110 11.80 13.33 21.57
C SER A 110 11.31 13.37 23.02
N MET A 111 10.26 12.62 23.35
CA MET A 111 9.78 12.49 24.72
C MET A 111 10.80 11.81 25.66
N LYS A 112 11.56 10.83 25.16
CA LYS A 112 12.64 10.20 25.92
C LYS A 112 13.88 11.07 26.06
N GLN A 113 14.11 11.99 25.14
CA GLN A 113 15.25 12.91 25.13
C GLN A 113 14.93 14.26 25.80
N ALA A 114 13.67 14.49 26.19
CA ALA A 114 13.33 15.66 26.98
C ALA A 114 14.20 15.66 28.24
N PRO A 115 15.06 16.68 28.46
CA PRO A 115 15.92 16.72 29.61
C PRO A 115 15.04 16.68 30.88
N GLU A 116 15.55 16.04 31.93
CA GLU A 116 14.92 15.96 33.25
C GLU A 116 14.78 17.35 33.95
N THR A 117 14.65 18.40 33.17
CA THR A 117 14.42 19.77 33.66
C THR A 117 13.06 19.93 34.35
N ALA A 118 12.19 18.93 34.25
CA ALA A 118 10.95 18.88 35.02
C ALA A 118 11.16 18.58 36.53
N ASN A 119 12.36 18.21 36.95
CA ASN A 119 12.69 18.07 38.36
C ASN A 119 13.15 19.36 39.04
N TYR A 120 13.06 20.49 38.35
CA TYR A 120 13.47 21.78 38.91
C TYR A 120 12.55 22.28 40.04
N ASP A 121 11.34 21.76 40.15
CA ASP A 121 10.39 22.24 41.14
C ASP A 121 10.52 21.62 42.53
N ARG A 122 11.19 20.52 42.68
CA ARG A 122 11.29 19.87 43.98
C ARG A 122 12.40 20.43 44.86
N ASN A 123 13.43 21.04 44.27
CA ASN A 123 14.54 21.64 45.03
C ASN A 123 14.38 23.18 45.17
N ALA A 124 13.44 23.80 44.46
CA ALA A 124 13.22 25.25 44.59
C ALA A 124 12.59 25.64 45.95
N TYR A 125 11.88 24.71 46.57
CA TYR A 125 11.30 24.96 47.91
C TYR A 125 12.29 24.85 49.06
N ASN A 126 13.46 24.25 48.84
CA ASN A 126 14.48 24.10 49.91
C ASN A 126 15.54 25.22 49.94
N THR A 127 15.57 26.10 48.93
CA THR A 127 16.49 27.22 48.92
C THR A 127 15.90 28.52 49.51
N GLY A 128 14.59 28.52 49.80
CA GLY A 128 13.92 29.65 50.44
C GLY A 128 14.24 29.83 51.92
N ASP A 129 14.75 28.77 52.58
CA ASP A 129 14.99 28.80 54.01
C ASP A 129 16.41 29.27 54.39
N ILE A 130 17.29 29.50 53.40
CA ILE A 130 18.68 29.94 53.66
C ILE A 130 18.81 31.47 53.56
N LEU A 131 17.81 32.18 53.05
CA LEU A 131 17.81 33.65 52.93
C LEU A 131 16.98 34.36 54.01
N GLY A 132 16.49 33.59 54.99
CA GLY A 132 15.60 34.12 56.05
C GLY A 132 16.25 34.60 57.33
N SER A 133 17.58 34.63 57.46
CA SER A 133 18.20 35.08 58.71
C SER A 133 19.43 35.95 58.51
N SER A 134 19.47 36.88 57.61
CA SER A 134 20.37 38.01 57.73
C SER A 134 19.55 39.23 58.17
N GLY A 135 19.54 39.39 59.46
CA GLY A 135 18.95 40.57 60.09
C GLY A 135 19.55 41.84 59.52
N PHE A 136 18.69 42.65 58.96
CA PHE A 136 19.01 44.03 58.66
C PHE A 136 19.04 44.78 60.01
N ASP A 137 20.20 44.90 60.60
CA ASP A 137 20.43 45.74 61.77
C ASP A 137 20.65 47.17 61.29
N ALA A 138 19.60 47.93 61.22
CA ALA A 138 19.65 49.36 61.05
C ALA A 138 20.00 49.99 62.42
N LYS A 139 21.26 50.33 62.61
CA LYS A 139 21.63 51.33 63.58
C LYS A 139 21.83 52.67 62.86
N GLN A 140 21.13 53.64 63.37
CA GLN A 140 21.32 55.09 63.29
C GLN A 140 22.71 55.52 62.92
#